data_a3c4a8094b98401f22db0745cac2c5ce
#
_entry.id   a3c4a8094b98401f22db0745cac2c5ce
#
_cell.length_a   1.000
_cell.length_b   1.000
_cell.length_c   1.000
_cell.angle_alpha   90.00
_cell.angle_beta   90.00
_cell.angle_gamma   90.00
#
_symmetry.space_group_name_H-M   'P 1'
#
loop_
_entity.id
_entity.type
_entity.pdbx_description
1 polymer ?
#
loop_
_entity_poly.entity_id
_entity_poly.type
_entity_poly.pdbx_seq_one_letter_code
_entity_poly.pdbx_strand_id
1 'polypeptide(L)'
;LAPIGSLQDLHPDGGVGTAGAAAEFGTISFLSSVCKPGLEAVAEAAPGENRIFQLYVRGDDDWVDDFARRAIAGNYTAFCMTVDLDHYGRRERDIAKGHLSTSRRTMADNEDYQKSLSWDHVKRFKDTFDIPLILKGIATAEDAGRAIELGVDGIYVSNHGGRQLDHGRGGADVLPEVVDVVGGKAQIIVDGGFMRGTDVVKAMALGADAVAIGRLQAFGMGAAGQAGVVRVLELLETEIRICLGLLGVTGYEGLDNSYLHRDVSLTPAHVLSALPLLEEEY
;
A
#
# COMPACT_ATOMS: atom_id res chain seq x y z
N LEU A 1 -5.10 3.37 3.75
CA LEU A 1 -3.85 3.23 4.52
C LEU A 1 -3.09 2.00 4.03
N ALA A 2 -1.82 2.16 3.57
CA ALA A 2 -1.01 1.08 3.01
C ALA A 2 -0.61 0.03 4.09
N PRO A 3 -0.34 -1.23 3.69
CA PRO A 3 0.16 -2.24 4.63
C PRO A 3 1.60 -1.92 5.07
N ILE A 4 1.79 -1.69 6.35
CA ILE A 4 3.11 -1.46 6.96
C ILE A 4 3.40 -2.54 7.97
N GLY A 5 4.51 -3.26 7.78
CA GLY A 5 5.02 -4.19 8.78
C GLY A 5 5.60 -3.46 9.98
N SER A 6 5.52 -4.07 11.16
CA SER A 6 6.14 -3.55 12.39
C SER A 6 5.63 -2.16 12.83
N LEU A 7 4.38 -1.82 12.60
CA LEU A 7 3.78 -0.56 13.11
C LEU A 7 3.90 -0.44 14.63
N GLN A 8 3.92 -1.56 15.36
CA GLN A 8 4.15 -1.62 16.81
C GLN A 8 5.55 -1.11 17.22
N ASP A 9 6.51 -1.04 16.31
CA ASP A 9 7.82 -0.44 16.56
C ASP A 9 7.73 1.11 16.61
N LEU A 10 6.67 1.69 16.05
CA LEU A 10 6.41 3.13 16.01
C LEU A 10 5.50 3.57 17.17
N HIS A 11 4.45 2.78 17.45
CA HIS A 11 3.49 3.04 18.53
C HIS A 11 2.83 1.74 18.98
N PRO A 12 2.54 1.57 20.30
CA PRO A 12 1.90 0.37 20.83
C PRO A 12 0.57 -0.01 20.16
N ASP A 13 -0.19 0.95 19.68
CA ASP A 13 -1.46 0.71 18.96
C ASP A 13 -1.28 -0.18 17.73
N GLY A 14 -0.13 -0.08 17.04
CA GLY A 14 0.22 -0.93 15.91
C GLY A 14 -0.90 -1.04 14.87
N GLY A 15 -1.24 -2.29 14.50
CA GLY A 15 -2.29 -2.57 13.51
C GLY A 15 -3.69 -2.13 13.96
N VAL A 16 -4.00 -2.18 15.25
CA VAL A 16 -5.29 -1.74 15.81
C VAL A 16 -5.47 -0.24 15.61
N GLY A 17 -4.43 0.56 15.91
CA GLY A 17 -4.49 2.01 15.73
C GLY A 17 -4.74 2.42 14.28
N THR A 18 -4.11 1.73 13.32
CA THR A 18 -4.36 1.98 11.89
C THR A 18 -5.79 1.63 11.48
N ALA A 19 -6.28 0.45 11.88
CA ALA A 19 -7.64 0.02 11.56
C ALA A 19 -8.69 0.91 12.24
N GLY A 20 -8.46 1.30 13.50
CA GLY A 20 -9.30 2.25 14.22
C GLY A 20 -9.34 3.62 13.55
N ALA A 21 -8.20 4.15 13.11
CA ALA A 21 -8.16 5.42 12.39
C ALA A 21 -8.91 5.35 11.05
N ALA A 22 -8.80 4.24 10.33
CA ALA A 22 -9.54 4.04 9.08
C ALA A 22 -11.05 3.99 9.32
N ALA A 23 -11.49 3.29 10.36
CA ALA A 23 -12.91 3.21 10.75
C ALA A 23 -13.46 4.57 11.18
N GLU A 24 -12.72 5.31 12.01
CA GLU A 24 -13.09 6.64 12.50
C GLU A 24 -13.21 7.66 11.37
N PHE A 25 -12.25 7.65 10.44
CA PHE A 25 -12.22 8.58 9.30
C PHE A 25 -13.16 8.16 8.15
N GLY A 26 -13.54 6.89 8.07
CA GLY A 26 -14.37 6.35 6.98
C GLY A 26 -13.57 5.97 5.73
N THR A 27 -12.35 5.43 5.90
CA THR A 27 -11.49 4.97 4.79
C THR A 27 -11.06 3.52 4.97
N ILE A 28 -10.22 3.00 4.08
CA ILE A 28 -9.76 1.61 4.04
C ILE A 28 -8.37 1.48 4.66
N SER A 29 -8.16 0.42 5.43
CA SER A 29 -6.85 0.02 5.93
C SER A 29 -6.41 -1.35 5.43
N PHE A 30 -5.13 -1.49 5.14
CA PHE A 30 -4.49 -2.77 4.90
C PHE A 30 -3.72 -3.19 6.15
N LEU A 31 -4.02 -4.36 6.70
CA LEU A 31 -3.25 -4.96 7.78
C LEU A 31 -2.16 -5.86 7.21
N SER A 32 -0.90 -5.57 7.50
CA SER A 32 0.20 -6.45 7.11
C SER A 32 0.30 -7.68 8.01
N SER A 33 0.54 -8.85 7.41
CA SER A 33 0.78 -10.12 8.13
C SER A 33 1.95 -10.07 9.12
N VAL A 34 2.83 -9.09 8.99
CA VAL A 34 3.99 -8.89 9.86
C VAL A 34 3.83 -7.68 10.80
N CYS A 35 2.60 -7.21 10.97
CA CYS A 35 2.21 -6.20 11.95
C CYS A 35 1.65 -6.87 13.22
N LYS A 36 1.78 -6.19 14.34
CA LYS A 36 1.17 -6.58 15.62
C LYS A 36 0.33 -5.42 16.18
N PRO A 37 -0.79 -5.68 16.87
CA PRO A 37 -1.46 -6.98 16.96
C PRO A 37 -1.84 -7.56 15.60
N GLY A 38 -2.01 -8.88 15.52
CA GLY A 38 -2.30 -9.60 14.28
C GLY A 38 -3.77 -9.56 13.86
N LEU A 39 -4.08 -10.41 12.90
CA LEU A 39 -5.34 -10.45 12.15
C LEU A 39 -6.58 -10.49 13.04
N GLU A 40 -6.65 -11.44 13.98
CA GLU A 40 -7.82 -11.64 14.84
C GLU A 40 -8.02 -10.47 15.81
N ALA A 41 -6.94 -10.04 16.45
CA ALA A 41 -7.00 -8.95 17.41
C ALA A 41 -7.42 -7.62 16.76
N VAL A 42 -6.99 -7.38 15.53
CA VAL A 42 -7.41 -6.20 14.76
C VAL A 42 -8.87 -6.32 14.34
N ALA A 43 -9.31 -7.52 13.93
CA ALA A 43 -10.71 -7.76 13.56
C ALA A 43 -11.66 -7.54 14.75
N GLU A 44 -11.25 -7.94 15.96
CA GLU A 44 -12.01 -7.75 17.19
C GLU A 44 -12.03 -6.27 17.64
N ALA A 45 -10.86 -5.60 17.62
CA ALA A 45 -10.71 -4.25 18.15
C ALA A 45 -11.29 -3.15 17.25
N ALA A 46 -11.33 -3.36 15.94
CA ALA A 46 -11.84 -2.41 14.96
C ALA A 46 -12.89 -3.10 14.06
N PRO A 47 -14.08 -3.41 14.59
CA PRO A 47 -15.13 -4.04 13.81
C PRO A 47 -15.58 -3.12 12.66
N GLY A 48 -15.88 -3.70 11.49
CA GLY A 48 -16.31 -2.96 10.29
C GLY A 48 -15.80 -3.62 9.02
N GLU A 49 -16.18 -3.07 7.87
CA GLU A 49 -15.94 -3.66 6.55
C GLU A 49 -14.75 -3.04 5.80
N ASN A 50 -14.01 -2.11 6.41
CA ASN A 50 -12.99 -1.33 5.70
C ASN A 50 -11.57 -1.88 5.95
N ARG A 51 -11.42 -3.20 6.03
CA ARG A 51 -10.13 -3.84 6.28
C ARG A 51 -9.78 -4.83 5.18
N ILE A 52 -8.54 -4.75 4.71
CA ILE A 52 -7.94 -5.70 3.77
C ILE A 52 -6.75 -6.36 4.47
N PHE A 53 -6.63 -7.68 4.35
CA PHE A 53 -5.49 -8.40 4.91
C PHE A 53 -4.39 -8.56 3.86
N GLN A 54 -3.17 -8.15 4.19
CA GLN A 54 -2.01 -8.29 3.31
C GLN A 54 -1.07 -9.37 3.81
N LEU A 55 -0.70 -10.29 2.91
CA LEU A 55 0.18 -11.41 3.17
C LEU A 55 1.52 -11.27 2.42
N TYR A 56 2.61 -11.51 3.14
CA TYR A 56 3.88 -11.98 2.56
C TYR A 56 3.87 -13.49 2.63
N VAL A 57 3.99 -14.17 1.50
CA VAL A 57 3.92 -15.65 1.44
C VAL A 57 5.19 -16.24 2.05
N ARG A 58 5.04 -17.04 3.13
CA ARG A 58 6.15 -17.61 3.90
C ARG A 58 5.94 -19.06 4.29
N GLY A 59 5.02 -19.70 3.67
CA GLY A 59 4.68 -21.10 3.83
C GLY A 59 4.12 -21.64 2.53
N ASP A 60 3.79 -22.91 2.58
CA ASP A 60 3.15 -23.64 1.50
C ASP A 60 1.70 -23.21 1.27
N ASP A 61 1.04 -23.89 0.38
CA ASP A 61 -0.36 -23.61 0.03
C ASP A 61 -1.30 -23.74 1.24
N ASP A 62 -1.08 -24.73 2.11
CA ASP A 62 -1.90 -24.92 3.32
C ASP A 62 -1.74 -23.74 4.28
N TRP A 63 -0.54 -23.22 4.39
CA TRP A 63 -0.25 -22.01 5.19
C TRP A 63 -0.94 -20.76 4.63
N VAL A 64 -0.93 -20.56 3.31
CA VAL A 64 -1.65 -19.46 2.66
C VAL A 64 -3.14 -19.58 2.87
N ASP A 65 -3.67 -20.81 2.72
CA ASP A 65 -5.09 -21.12 2.90
C ASP A 65 -5.57 -20.88 4.33
N ASP A 66 -4.72 -21.17 5.34
CA ASP A 66 -5.04 -20.85 6.74
C ASP A 66 -5.25 -19.33 6.91
N PHE A 67 -4.33 -18.50 6.40
CA PHE A 67 -4.49 -17.05 6.45
C PHE A 67 -5.72 -16.56 5.69
N ALA A 68 -6.03 -17.14 4.54
CA ALA A 68 -7.22 -16.77 3.77
C ALA A 68 -8.51 -17.07 4.56
N ARG A 69 -8.63 -18.27 5.14
CA ARG A 69 -9.80 -18.67 5.98
C ARG A 69 -9.93 -17.77 7.21
N ARG A 70 -8.82 -17.43 7.86
CA ARG A 70 -8.82 -16.53 9.02
C ARG A 70 -9.21 -15.09 8.64
N ALA A 71 -8.75 -14.59 7.49
CA ALA A 71 -9.15 -13.30 6.98
C ALA A 71 -10.66 -13.25 6.68
N ILE A 72 -11.20 -14.30 6.04
CA ILE A 72 -12.64 -14.45 5.79
C ILE A 72 -13.42 -14.49 7.12
N ALA A 73 -12.98 -15.29 8.08
CA ALA A 73 -13.61 -15.40 9.40
C ALA A 73 -13.55 -14.07 10.19
N GLY A 74 -12.50 -13.26 9.98
CA GLY A 74 -12.34 -11.93 10.56
C GLY A 74 -13.07 -10.82 9.80
N ASN A 75 -13.90 -11.14 8.80
CA ASN A 75 -14.62 -10.17 7.96
C ASN A 75 -13.70 -9.14 7.28
N TYR A 76 -12.53 -9.58 6.80
CA TYR A 76 -11.74 -8.78 5.88
C TYR A 76 -12.38 -8.80 4.50
N THR A 77 -12.50 -7.65 3.87
CA THR A 77 -13.24 -7.48 2.60
C THR A 77 -12.45 -7.90 1.36
N ALA A 78 -11.13 -8.02 1.48
CA ALA A 78 -10.26 -8.52 0.43
C ALA A 78 -8.98 -9.13 1.03
N PHE A 79 -8.31 -9.95 0.23
CA PHE A 79 -7.00 -10.52 0.51
C PHE A 79 -5.97 -9.88 -0.44
N CYS A 80 -4.83 -9.46 0.09
CA CYS A 80 -3.78 -8.81 -0.69
C CYS A 80 -2.48 -9.60 -0.63
N MET A 81 -2.05 -10.16 -1.75
CA MET A 81 -0.72 -10.79 -1.86
C MET A 81 0.31 -9.76 -2.31
N THR A 82 1.43 -9.69 -1.60
CA THR A 82 2.57 -8.87 -2.01
C THR A 82 3.51 -9.69 -2.88
N VAL A 83 3.80 -9.20 -4.09
CA VAL A 83 4.55 -9.93 -5.12
C VAL A 83 5.90 -9.29 -5.48
N ASP A 84 6.28 -8.20 -4.84
CA ASP A 84 7.53 -7.45 -5.07
C ASP A 84 8.59 -7.66 -3.95
N LEU A 85 8.48 -8.75 -3.18
CA LEU A 85 9.35 -9.03 -2.04
C LEU A 85 9.93 -10.46 -2.09
N ASP A 86 10.16 -10.99 -3.27
CA ASP A 86 10.86 -12.25 -3.49
C ASP A 86 12.28 -12.24 -2.90
N HIS A 87 12.94 -11.10 -2.97
CA HIS A 87 14.17 -10.81 -2.26
C HIS A 87 14.01 -9.54 -1.43
N TYR A 88 14.58 -9.54 -0.24
CA TYR A 88 14.54 -8.36 0.61
C TYR A 88 15.54 -7.31 0.12
N GLY A 89 15.05 -6.16 -0.35
CA GLY A 89 15.87 -5.05 -0.80
C GLY A 89 16.84 -4.56 0.27
N ARG A 90 18.03 -4.15 -0.12
CA ARG A 90 19.03 -3.63 0.80
C ARG A 90 18.58 -2.28 1.37
N ARG A 91 18.44 -2.21 2.68
CA ARG A 91 18.02 -1.00 3.43
C ARG A 91 19.26 -0.32 3.99
N GLU A 92 20.03 0.37 3.15
CA GLU A 92 21.31 0.99 3.57
C GLU A 92 21.17 1.92 4.77
N ARG A 93 20.08 2.69 4.84
CA ARG A 93 19.78 3.56 5.96
C ARG A 93 19.58 2.80 7.27
N ASP A 94 18.83 1.71 7.21
CA ASP A 94 18.60 0.85 8.37
C ASP A 94 19.92 0.22 8.80
N ILE A 95 20.72 -0.25 7.83
CA ILE A 95 22.05 -0.83 8.06
C ILE A 95 22.99 0.20 8.70
N ALA A 96 23.06 1.41 8.14
CA ALA A 96 23.93 2.47 8.66
C ALA A 96 23.57 2.90 10.09
N LYS A 97 22.30 2.82 10.47
CA LYS A 97 21.80 3.13 11.81
C LYS A 97 21.79 1.90 12.74
N GLY A 98 22.21 0.74 12.27
CA GLY A 98 22.12 -0.52 13.04
C GLY A 98 20.67 -0.91 13.38
N HIS A 99 19.69 -0.38 12.65
CA HIS A 99 18.28 -0.65 12.90
C HIS A 99 17.80 -1.91 12.21
N LEU A 100 17.08 -2.74 12.94
CA LEU A 100 16.41 -3.92 12.42
C LEU A 100 14.98 -3.97 12.95
N SER A 101 14.00 -3.78 12.07
CA SER A 101 12.58 -3.82 12.43
C SER A 101 12.19 -5.19 13.02
N THR A 102 11.16 -5.20 13.87
CA THR A 102 10.66 -6.44 14.49
C THR A 102 10.25 -7.46 13.44
N SER A 103 9.57 -7.04 12.38
CA SER A 103 9.19 -7.95 11.29
C SER A 103 10.41 -8.63 10.66
N ARG A 104 11.50 -7.91 10.45
CA ARG A 104 12.71 -8.47 9.85
C ARG A 104 13.43 -9.44 10.75
N ARG A 105 13.44 -9.21 12.08
CA ARG A 105 14.04 -10.14 13.05
C ARG A 105 13.35 -11.50 13.07
N THR A 106 12.04 -11.51 12.82
CA THR A 106 11.21 -12.72 12.84
C THR A 106 11.07 -13.38 11.46
N MET A 107 11.65 -12.77 10.42
CA MET A 107 11.45 -13.17 9.03
C MET A 107 12.56 -14.04 8.44
N ALA A 108 13.66 -14.27 9.17
CA ALA A 108 14.89 -14.79 8.61
C ALA A 108 14.82 -16.24 8.04
N ASP A 109 13.79 -17.01 8.37
CA ASP A 109 13.84 -18.46 8.18
C ASP A 109 13.00 -19.02 7.01
N ASN A 110 12.21 -18.23 6.28
CA ASN A 110 11.29 -18.74 5.26
C ASN A 110 11.19 -17.86 3.99
N GLU A 111 12.30 -17.29 3.54
CA GLU A 111 12.33 -16.46 2.32
C GLU A 111 12.06 -17.27 1.04
N ASP A 112 12.34 -18.57 1.04
CA ASP A 112 12.25 -19.40 -0.17
C ASP A 112 10.82 -19.52 -0.69
N TYR A 113 9.81 -19.51 0.17
CA TYR A 113 8.41 -19.51 -0.26
C TYR A 113 8.03 -18.24 -1.03
N GLN A 114 8.48 -17.08 -0.57
CA GLN A 114 8.21 -15.82 -1.27
C GLN A 114 8.95 -15.78 -2.63
N LYS A 115 10.15 -16.35 -2.71
CA LYS A 115 10.92 -16.46 -3.96
C LYS A 115 10.28 -17.42 -4.97
N SER A 116 9.56 -18.42 -4.49
CA SER A 116 8.88 -19.41 -5.34
C SER A 116 7.48 -18.97 -5.78
N LEU A 117 6.98 -17.83 -5.28
CA LEU A 117 5.66 -17.31 -5.66
C LEU A 117 5.56 -17.10 -7.17
N SER A 118 4.53 -17.66 -7.78
CA SER A 118 4.32 -17.66 -9.23
C SER A 118 2.86 -17.38 -9.58
N TRP A 119 2.57 -17.19 -10.84
CA TRP A 119 1.22 -17.02 -11.37
C TRP A 119 0.31 -18.25 -11.12
N ASP A 120 0.89 -19.43 -10.96
CA ASP A 120 0.12 -20.66 -10.63
C ASP A 120 -0.44 -20.58 -9.19
N HIS A 121 0.30 -20.00 -8.25
CA HIS A 121 -0.21 -19.75 -6.89
C HIS A 121 -1.35 -18.73 -6.89
N VAL A 122 -1.26 -17.67 -7.72
CA VAL A 122 -2.33 -16.69 -7.90
C VAL A 122 -3.57 -17.36 -8.46
N LYS A 123 -3.41 -18.15 -9.52
CA LYS A 123 -4.51 -18.91 -10.11
C LYS A 123 -5.16 -19.86 -9.10
N ARG A 124 -4.34 -20.64 -8.40
CA ARG A 124 -4.83 -21.56 -7.36
C ARG A 124 -5.64 -20.83 -6.28
N PHE A 125 -5.16 -19.70 -5.82
CA PHE A 125 -5.89 -18.91 -4.82
C PHE A 125 -7.25 -18.46 -5.34
N LYS A 126 -7.33 -17.96 -6.56
CA LYS A 126 -8.59 -17.53 -7.21
C LYS A 126 -9.54 -18.73 -7.45
N ASP A 127 -9.01 -19.92 -7.75
CA ASP A 127 -9.80 -21.13 -7.93
C ASP A 127 -10.32 -21.67 -6.57
N THR A 128 -9.69 -21.29 -5.44
CA THR A 128 -10.00 -21.86 -4.12
C THR A 128 -10.90 -20.97 -3.27
N PHE A 129 -10.76 -19.64 -3.40
CA PHE A 129 -11.41 -18.66 -2.52
C PHE A 129 -12.19 -17.61 -3.30
N ASP A 130 -13.40 -17.29 -2.81
CA ASP A 130 -14.25 -16.25 -3.37
C ASP A 130 -13.90 -14.82 -2.85
N ILE A 131 -13.07 -14.72 -1.80
CA ILE A 131 -12.65 -13.41 -1.29
C ILE A 131 -11.88 -12.65 -2.38
N PRO A 132 -12.20 -11.36 -2.64
CA PRO A 132 -11.48 -10.55 -3.62
C PRO A 132 -9.97 -10.58 -3.40
N LEU A 133 -9.21 -10.79 -4.48
CA LEU A 133 -7.74 -10.83 -4.46
C LEU A 133 -7.15 -9.57 -5.05
N ILE A 134 -6.22 -8.97 -4.31
CA ILE A 134 -5.41 -7.83 -4.74
C ILE A 134 -3.96 -8.28 -4.87
N LEU A 135 -3.29 -7.96 -5.97
CA LEU A 135 -1.85 -8.16 -6.12
C LEU A 135 -1.12 -6.84 -5.91
N LYS A 136 -0.31 -6.77 -4.84
CA LYS A 136 0.49 -5.59 -4.50
C LYS A 136 1.94 -5.77 -4.93
N GLY A 137 2.46 -4.75 -5.64
CA GLY A 137 3.82 -4.76 -6.17
C GLY A 137 3.87 -4.87 -7.69
N ILE A 138 2.73 -4.70 -8.35
CA ILE A 138 2.66 -4.65 -9.81
C ILE A 138 3.34 -3.36 -10.29
N ALA A 139 4.30 -3.50 -11.20
CA ALA A 139 5.14 -2.41 -11.70
C ALA A 139 5.27 -2.39 -13.23
N THR A 140 4.48 -3.18 -13.94
CA THR A 140 4.45 -3.23 -15.42
C THR A 140 3.04 -3.47 -15.94
N ALA A 141 2.78 -3.05 -17.18
CA ALA A 141 1.53 -3.34 -17.87
C ALA A 141 1.37 -4.84 -18.16
N GLU A 142 2.47 -5.55 -18.42
CA GLU A 142 2.46 -6.99 -18.68
C GLU A 142 1.94 -7.77 -17.48
N ASP A 143 2.46 -7.48 -16.28
CA ASP A 143 2.02 -8.14 -15.05
C ASP A 143 0.58 -7.79 -14.70
N ALA A 144 0.17 -6.52 -14.91
CA ALA A 144 -1.20 -6.10 -14.73
C ALA A 144 -2.15 -6.85 -15.69
N GLY A 145 -1.78 -6.96 -16.97
CA GLY A 145 -2.53 -7.74 -17.96
C GLY A 145 -2.66 -9.21 -17.57
N ARG A 146 -1.57 -9.82 -17.11
CA ARG A 146 -1.58 -11.20 -16.64
C ARG A 146 -2.47 -11.41 -15.42
N ALA A 147 -2.44 -10.47 -14.46
CA ALA A 147 -3.33 -10.51 -13.30
C ALA A 147 -4.81 -10.47 -13.71
N ILE A 148 -5.16 -9.60 -14.66
CA ILE A 148 -6.53 -9.50 -15.19
C ILE A 148 -6.97 -10.80 -15.88
N GLU A 149 -6.09 -11.44 -16.66
CA GLU A 149 -6.38 -12.75 -17.28
C GLU A 149 -6.71 -13.84 -16.25
N LEU A 150 -6.12 -13.75 -15.05
CA LEU A 150 -6.35 -14.67 -13.94
C LEU A 150 -7.55 -14.27 -13.04
N GLY A 151 -8.26 -13.20 -13.38
CA GLY A 151 -9.42 -12.75 -12.63
C GLY A 151 -9.08 -12.09 -11.28
N VAL A 152 -7.92 -11.47 -11.16
CA VAL A 152 -7.55 -10.68 -9.98
C VAL A 152 -8.44 -9.43 -9.91
N ASP A 153 -8.93 -9.11 -8.71
CA ASP A 153 -9.96 -8.08 -8.49
C ASP A 153 -9.35 -6.68 -8.25
N GLY A 154 -8.09 -6.63 -7.83
CA GLY A 154 -7.39 -5.37 -7.57
C GLY A 154 -5.92 -5.41 -7.98
N ILE A 155 -5.49 -4.38 -8.71
CA ILE A 155 -4.10 -4.16 -9.11
C ILE A 155 -3.54 -3.05 -8.23
N TYR A 156 -2.56 -3.39 -7.39
CA TYR A 156 -1.92 -2.43 -6.51
C TYR A 156 -0.53 -2.07 -7.07
N VAL A 157 -0.49 -0.96 -7.81
CA VAL A 157 0.72 -0.40 -8.39
C VAL A 157 1.63 0.10 -7.28
N SER A 158 2.80 -0.51 -7.15
CA SER A 158 3.73 -0.21 -6.06
C SER A 158 5.15 -0.64 -6.43
N ASN A 159 6.13 0.17 -6.06
CA ASN A 159 7.55 -0.18 -6.02
C ASN A 159 8.06 -0.30 -4.57
N HIS A 160 7.15 -0.60 -3.63
CA HIS A 160 7.43 -0.69 -2.20
C HIS A 160 8.01 0.60 -1.61
N GLY A 161 7.63 1.76 -2.15
CA GLY A 161 8.15 3.06 -1.75
C GLY A 161 9.63 3.25 -2.10
N GLY A 162 10.11 2.61 -3.18
CA GLY A 162 11.50 2.64 -3.62
C GLY A 162 12.44 1.80 -2.73
N ARG A 163 11.90 0.84 -1.98
CA ARG A 163 12.65 0.08 -0.96
C ARG A 163 13.01 -1.35 -1.40
N GLN A 164 12.70 -1.72 -2.63
CA GLN A 164 12.98 -3.05 -3.21
C GLN A 164 14.00 -2.93 -4.35
N LEU A 165 13.57 -3.03 -5.59
CA LEU A 165 14.45 -2.84 -6.74
C LEU A 165 14.92 -1.39 -6.81
N ASP A 166 16.24 -1.19 -6.89
CA ASP A 166 16.80 0.15 -7.07
C ASP A 166 16.70 0.59 -8.54
N HIS A 167 16.65 1.89 -8.79
CA HIS A 167 16.49 2.48 -10.13
C HIS A 167 15.20 2.07 -10.87
N GLY A 168 14.20 1.54 -10.15
CA GLY A 168 12.88 1.27 -10.70
C GLY A 168 12.08 2.55 -10.95
N ARG A 169 11.04 2.43 -11.80
CA ARG A 169 10.12 3.55 -12.07
C ARG A 169 9.26 3.85 -10.84
N GLY A 170 8.83 5.11 -10.71
CA GLY A 170 7.85 5.52 -9.71
C GLY A 170 6.46 4.95 -9.99
N GLY A 171 5.64 4.74 -8.94
CA GLY A 171 4.26 4.27 -9.11
C GLY A 171 3.43 5.16 -10.04
N ALA A 172 3.58 6.49 -9.92
CA ALA A 172 2.89 7.44 -10.78
C ALA A 172 3.34 7.39 -12.26
N ASP A 173 4.59 6.95 -12.53
CA ASP A 173 5.09 6.77 -13.91
C ASP A 173 4.55 5.51 -14.57
N VAL A 174 4.26 4.48 -13.78
CA VAL A 174 3.72 3.19 -14.22
C VAL A 174 2.20 3.24 -14.34
N LEU A 175 1.55 4.04 -13.53
CA LEU A 175 0.09 4.06 -13.39
C LEU A 175 -0.66 4.19 -14.73
N PRO A 176 -0.32 5.09 -15.66
CA PRO A 176 -1.06 5.23 -16.91
C PRO A 176 -1.09 3.96 -17.76
N GLU A 177 0.05 3.28 -17.91
CA GLU A 177 0.13 2.05 -18.71
C GLU A 177 -0.66 0.89 -18.06
N VAL A 178 -0.74 0.87 -16.73
CA VAL A 178 -1.55 -0.10 -15.98
C VAL A 178 -3.04 0.21 -16.15
N VAL A 179 -3.43 1.48 -16.04
CA VAL A 179 -4.83 1.91 -16.27
C VAL A 179 -5.29 1.49 -17.66
N ASP A 180 -4.47 1.72 -18.68
CA ASP A 180 -4.79 1.38 -20.07
C ASP A 180 -5.02 -0.14 -20.24
N VAL A 181 -4.17 -0.97 -19.68
CA VAL A 181 -4.28 -2.44 -19.84
C VAL A 181 -5.37 -3.05 -18.97
N VAL A 182 -5.60 -2.52 -17.78
CA VAL A 182 -6.68 -2.96 -16.88
C VAL A 182 -8.04 -2.64 -17.46
N GLY A 183 -8.21 -1.46 -18.06
CA GLY A 183 -9.40 -1.09 -18.81
C GLY A 183 -10.71 -1.22 -18.01
N GLY A 184 -10.69 -0.91 -16.72
CA GLY A 184 -11.84 -0.97 -15.82
C GLY A 184 -12.26 -2.38 -15.37
N LYS A 185 -11.44 -3.41 -15.63
CA LYS A 185 -11.77 -4.81 -15.26
C LYS A 185 -11.41 -5.15 -13.80
N ALA A 186 -10.59 -4.34 -13.15
CA ALA A 186 -10.21 -4.45 -11.74
C ALA A 186 -10.02 -3.06 -11.15
N GLN A 187 -10.03 -2.96 -9.81
CA GLN A 187 -9.73 -1.73 -9.11
C GLN A 187 -8.22 -1.46 -9.13
N ILE A 188 -7.82 -0.21 -9.32
CA ILE A 188 -6.42 0.20 -9.37
C ILE A 188 -6.07 1.04 -8.15
N ILE A 189 -5.16 0.52 -7.33
CA ILE A 189 -4.61 1.20 -6.17
C ILE A 189 -3.17 1.59 -6.48
N VAL A 190 -2.73 2.76 -6.06
CA VAL A 190 -1.33 3.18 -6.23
C VAL A 190 -0.74 3.69 -4.92
N ASP A 191 0.53 3.38 -4.64
CA ASP A 191 1.30 4.00 -3.57
C ASP A 191 2.68 4.48 -4.04
N GLY A 192 3.43 5.06 -3.11
CA GLY A 192 4.80 5.49 -3.35
C GLY A 192 4.94 7.00 -3.54
N GLY A 193 5.36 7.69 -2.48
CA GLY A 193 5.67 9.12 -2.53
C GLY A 193 4.51 10.08 -2.28
N PHE A 194 3.30 9.59 -2.08
CA PHE A 194 2.13 10.43 -1.80
C PHE A 194 2.21 11.05 -0.40
N MET A 195 2.41 12.37 -0.34
CA MET A 195 2.60 13.14 0.89
C MET A 195 1.62 14.30 1.02
N ARG A 196 1.00 14.74 -0.08
CA ARG A 196 0.11 15.89 -0.14
C ARG A 196 -1.21 15.52 -0.79
N GLY A 197 -2.27 16.26 -0.46
CA GLY A 197 -3.56 16.09 -1.12
C GLY A 197 -3.50 16.29 -2.63
N THR A 198 -2.63 17.19 -3.11
CA THR A 198 -2.41 17.39 -4.55
C THR A 198 -1.80 16.16 -5.23
N ASP A 199 -0.99 15.36 -4.53
CA ASP A 199 -0.46 14.11 -5.10
C ASP A 199 -1.58 13.09 -5.29
N VAL A 200 -2.53 13.03 -4.34
CA VAL A 200 -3.73 12.19 -4.47
C VAL A 200 -4.56 12.61 -5.68
N VAL A 201 -4.85 13.91 -5.84
CA VAL A 201 -5.61 14.42 -6.98
C VAL A 201 -4.93 14.09 -8.32
N LYS A 202 -3.60 14.18 -8.40
CA LYS A 202 -2.84 13.78 -9.60
C LYS A 202 -3.00 12.30 -9.93
N ALA A 203 -2.92 11.41 -8.93
CA ALA A 203 -3.09 9.98 -9.16
C ALA A 203 -4.52 9.64 -9.62
N MET A 204 -5.53 10.29 -9.05
CA MET A 204 -6.92 10.14 -9.50
C MET A 204 -7.09 10.61 -10.94
N ALA A 205 -6.48 11.75 -11.31
CA ALA A 205 -6.48 12.24 -12.69
C ALA A 205 -5.72 11.32 -13.67
N LEU A 206 -4.76 10.53 -13.19
CA LEU A 206 -4.06 9.49 -13.95
C LEU A 206 -4.88 8.19 -14.07
N GLY A 207 -6.04 8.09 -13.42
CA GLY A 207 -6.95 6.95 -13.53
C GLY A 207 -6.84 5.92 -12.40
N ALA A 208 -6.25 6.25 -11.27
CA ALA A 208 -6.32 5.40 -10.07
C ALA A 208 -7.73 5.44 -9.46
N ASP A 209 -8.18 4.31 -8.90
CA ASP A 209 -9.41 4.24 -8.09
C ASP A 209 -9.15 4.59 -6.63
N ALA A 210 -7.92 4.34 -6.16
CA ALA A 210 -7.52 4.67 -4.79
C ALA A 210 -6.01 4.97 -4.69
N VAL A 211 -5.67 5.80 -3.71
CA VAL A 211 -4.28 6.11 -3.35
C VAL A 211 -4.01 5.61 -1.95
N ALA A 212 -2.89 4.91 -1.76
CA ALA A 212 -2.48 4.43 -0.46
C ALA A 212 -1.25 5.20 0.06
N ILE A 213 -1.28 5.57 1.33
CA ILE A 213 -0.19 6.26 2.02
C ILE A 213 0.56 5.30 2.95
N GLY A 214 1.88 5.26 2.82
CA GLY A 214 2.77 4.46 3.66
C GLY A 214 3.48 5.32 4.71
N ARG A 215 4.61 5.95 4.35
CA ARG A 215 5.43 6.73 5.29
C ARG A 215 4.67 7.87 5.98
N LEU A 216 3.75 8.53 5.29
CA LEU A 216 2.94 9.60 5.88
C LEU A 216 2.05 9.05 7.01
N GLN A 217 1.43 7.89 6.81
CA GLN A 217 0.71 7.15 7.87
C GLN A 217 1.67 6.79 9.03
N ALA A 218 2.88 6.31 8.72
CA ALA A 218 3.87 5.95 9.73
C ALA A 218 4.27 7.15 10.59
N PHE A 219 4.41 8.34 10.01
CA PHE A 219 4.67 9.57 10.76
C PHE A 219 3.51 9.90 11.70
N GLY A 220 2.26 9.81 11.24
CA GLY A 220 1.08 10.00 12.09
C GLY A 220 1.06 8.99 13.24
N MET A 221 1.29 7.72 12.94
CA MET A 221 1.34 6.65 13.95
C MET A 221 2.42 6.91 15.00
N GLY A 222 3.64 7.25 14.59
CA GLY A 222 4.74 7.54 15.49
C GLY A 222 4.54 8.80 16.33
N ALA A 223 3.79 9.78 15.82
CA ALA A 223 3.51 11.02 16.53
C ALA A 223 2.47 10.87 17.63
N ALA A 224 1.36 10.15 17.38
CA ALA A 224 0.22 10.09 18.30
C ALA A 224 -0.70 8.86 18.08
N GLY A 225 -0.16 7.72 17.66
CA GLY A 225 -0.94 6.51 17.45
C GLY A 225 -2.12 6.69 16.51
N GLN A 226 -3.27 6.15 16.86
CA GLN A 226 -4.51 6.28 16.08
C GLN A 226 -4.85 7.74 15.78
N ALA A 227 -4.84 8.62 16.77
CA ALA A 227 -5.19 10.03 16.60
C ALA A 227 -4.24 10.75 15.62
N GLY A 228 -2.94 10.38 15.60
CA GLY A 228 -1.97 10.90 14.64
C GLY A 228 -2.28 10.46 13.21
N VAL A 229 -2.74 9.23 13.00
CA VAL A 229 -3.16 8.74 11.68
C VAL A 229 -4.44 9.44 11.22
N VAL A 230 -5.44 9.62 12.10
CA VAL A 230 -6.65 10.39 11.79
C VAL A 230 -6.27 11.81 11.37
N ARG A 231 -5.38 12.47 12.12
CA ARG A 231 -4.96 13.83 11.79
C ARG A 231 -4.28 13.93 10.42
N VAL A 232 -3.49 12.94 10.04
CA VAL A 232 -2.88 12.87 8.70
C VAL A 232 -3.96 12.80 7.61
N LEU A 233 -4.99 11.99 7.81
CA LEU A 233 -6.10 11.84 6.85
C LEU A 233 -6.90 13.14 6.73
N GLU A 234 -7.20 13.82 7.83
CA GLU A 234 -7.88 15.13 7.84
C GLU A 234 -7.07 16.20 7.07
N LEU A 235 -5.74 16.22 7.24
CA LEU A 235 -4.88 17.15 6.52
C LEU A 235 -4.90 16.89 5.02
N LEU A 236 -4.81 15.62 4.62
CA LEU A 236 -4.92 15.24 3.21
C LEU A 236 -6.28 15.60 2.62
N GLU A 237 -7.37 15.31 3.33
CA GLU A 237 -8.73 15.66 2.90
C GLU A 237 -8.85 17.18 2.68
N THR A 238 -8.35 17.97 3.62
CA THR A 238 -8.36 19.44 3.50
C THR A 238 -7.63 19.90 2.25
N GLU A 239 -6.43 19.37 2.00
CA GLU A 239 -5.64 19.71 0.81
C GLU A 239 -6.31 19.24 -0.49
N ILE A 240 -6.93 18.07 -0.49
CA ILE A 240 -7.70 17.54 -1.63
C ILE A 240 -8.87 18.48 -1.94
N ARG A 241 -9.66 18.83 -0.94
CA ARG A 241 -10.81 19.74 -1.11
C ARG A 241 -10.39 21.10 -1.68
N ILE A 242 -9.30 21.67 -1.17
CA ILE A 242 -8.74 22.93 -1.68
C ILE A 242 -8.30 22.75 -3.15
N CYS A 243 -7.58 21.67 -3.47
CA CYS A 243 -7.11 21.40 -4.82
C CYS A 243 -8.27 21.27 -5.80
N LEU A 244 -9.27 20.44 -5.50
CA LEU A 244 -10.46 20.25 -6.33
C LEU A 244 -11.21 21.58 -6.55
N GLY A 245 -11.39 22.37 -5.48
CA GLY A 245 -12.02 23.68 -5.57
C GLY A 245 -11.27 24.66 -6.47
N LEU A 246 -9.93 24.68 -6.40
CA LEU A 246 -9.09 25.52 -7.26
C LEU A 246 -9.09 25.04 -8.72
N LEU A 247 -9.29 23.75 -8.97
CA LEU A 247 -9.47 23.18 -10.31
C LEU A 247 -10.89 23.42 -10.87
N GLY A 248 -11.83 23.88 -10.05
CA GLY A 248 -13.21 24.11 -10.45
C GLY A 248 -14.05 22.84 -10.57
N VAL A 249 -13.67 21.77 -9.84
CA VAL A 249 -14.38 20.48 -9.83
C VAL A 249 -14.90 20.16 -8.43
N THR A 250 -15.97 19.37 -8.35
CA THR A 250 -16.65 19.02 -7.08
C THR A 250 -16.26 17.65 -6.54
N GLY A 251 -15.48 16.87 -7.29
CA GLY A 251 -15.05 15.52 -6.94
C GLY A 251 -14.04 14.99 -7.94
N TYR A 252 -13.71 13.70 -7.82
CA TYR A 252 -12.78 13.04 -8.74
C TYR A 252 -13.41 12.69 -10.09
N GLU A 253 -14.73 12.63 -10.14
CA GLU A 253 -15.47 12.39 -11.37
C GLU A 253 -15.19 13.52 -12.39
N GLY A 254 -14.71 13.13 -13.55
CA GLY A 254 -14.34 14.09 -14.61
C GLY A 254 -12.91 14.61 -14.52
N LEU A 255 -12.11 14.19 -13.55
CA LEU A 255 -10.66 14.38 -13.61
C LEU A 255 -10.04 13.41 -14.62
N ASP A 256 -9.16 13.94 -15.46
CA ASP A 256 -8.40 13.18 -16.43
C ASP A 256 -7.01 13.81 -16.67
N ASN A 257 -6.25 13.26 -17.59
CA ASN A 257 -4.91 13.74 -17.93
C ASN A 257 -4.85 15.21 -18.39
N SER A 258 -5.97 15.84 -18.81
CA SER A 258 -6.00 17.24 -19.23
C SER A 258 -5.75 18.21 -18.06
N TYR A 259 -5.96 17.76 -16.83
CA TYR A 259 -5.65 18.52 -15.61
C TYR A 259 -4.17 18.46 -15.22
N LEU A 260 -3.36 17.66 -15.91
CA LEU A 260 -1.97 17.42 -15.57
C LEU A 260 -1.03 18.05 -16.59
N HIS A 261 0.00 18.69 -16.09
CA HIS A 261 1.14 19.10 -16.89
C HIS A 261 2.39 18.33 -16.41
N ARG A 262 3.04 17.64 -17.35
CA ARG A 262 4.30 16.95 -17.05
C ARG A 262 5.45 17.89 -17.36
N ASP A 263 6.13 18.35 -16.32
CA ASP A 263 7.29 19.22 -16.45
C ASP A 263 8.58 18.48 -16.08
N VAL A 264 9.70 19.00 -16.51
CA VAL A 264 11.03 18.51 -16.10
C VAL A 264 11.28 18.99 -14.69
N SER A 265 11.65 18.06 -13.79
CA SER A 265 12.00 18.42 -12.41
C SER A 265 13.19 19.39 -12.43
N LEU A 266 12.99 20.61 -11.91
CA LEU A 266 14.04 21.61 -11.77
C LEU A 266 14.93 21.37 -10.55
N THR A 267 14.51 20.46 -9.67
CA THR A 267 15.24 20.11 -8.44
C THR A 267 15.75 18.69 -8.54
N PRO A 268 17.03 18.42 -8.33
CA PRO A 268 17.53 17.05 -8.26
C PRO A 268 16.78 16.24 -7.23
N ALA A 269 16.48 14.98 -7.56
CA ALA A 269 15.86 14.07 -6.61
C ALA A 269 16.78 13.90 -5.39
N HIS A 270 16.23 14.09 -4.20
CA HIS A 270 16.93 13.92 -2.94
C HIS A 270 16.38 12.71 -2.20
N VAL A 271 17.22 11.95 -1.50
CA VAL A 271 16.78 10.75 -0.74
C VAL A 271 15.70 11.04 0.33
N LEU A 272 15.55 12.31 0.69
CA LEU A 272 14.54 12.81 1.62
C LEU A 272 13.54 13.76 0.96
N SER A 273 13.42 13.72 -0.36
CA SER A 273 12.70 14.72 -1.17
C SER A 273 11.23 14.92 -0.80
N ALA A 274 10.59 13.97 -0.12
CA ALA A 274 9.23 14.15 0.37
C ALA A 274 9.10 15.20 1.48
N LEU A 275 10.22 15.59 2.11
CA LEU A 275 10.26 16.56 3.22
C LEU A 275 11.50 17.48 3.08
N PRO A 276 11.37 18.59 2.34
CA PRO A 276 12.50 19.49 2.07
C PRO A 276 13.03 20.22 3.31
N LEU A 277 12.46 20.00 4.48
CA LEU A 277 12.91 20.58 5.75
C LEU A 277 14.15 19.91 6.35
N LEU A 278 14.76 18.98 5.64
CA LEU A 278 15.82 18.14 6.18
C LEU A 278 17.20 18.51 5.63
N GLU A 279 17.49 19.81 5.49
CA GLU A 279 18.86 20.31 5.47
C GLU A 279 19.52 20.23 6.86
N GLU A 280 18.75 19.89 7.89
CA GLU A 280 19.25 19.74 9.24
C GLU A 280 19.70 18.29 9.49
N GLU A 281 20.89 18.17 10.03
CA GLU A 281 21.64 16.96 10.32
C GLU A 281 20.78 15.83 10.92
N TYR A 282 20.86 14.67 10.30
CA TYR A 282 20.38 13.40 10.83
C TYR A 282 21.53 12.62 11.45
#